data_5cc1a388f56b74f851e3c56a24e16aa2
#
_entry.id   5cc1a388f56b74f851e3c56a24e16aa2
#
_cell.length_a   1.000
_cell.length_b   1.000
_cell.length_c   1.000
_cell.angle_alpha   90.00
_cell.angle_beta   90.00
_cell.angle_gamma   90.00
#
_symmetry.space_group_name_H-M   'P 1'
#
loop_
_entity.id
_entity.type
_entity.pdbx_description
1 polymer ?
#
loop_
_entity_poly.entity_id
_entity_poly.type
_entity_poly.pdbx_seq_one_letter_code
_entity_poly.pdbx_strand_id
1 'polypeptide(L)'
;TSIEKDQLGQLWIGTDMGLSCLNPKDSRFQNYYVEDGLQANYFTTGGSWAMPDGRLLFCGTGGVTWFNPADIDHREWNATVSLTAFTINGVPVDQTTLSGSYRVTDTLVTQSQHFELDYDDNSFAVRFSTLTFDDTERITYLYSINGDPFVALQQGTNEITFSRLAPGTYRFRVKASYKGTETAERTFTVVVHAPWYRSWWAYLLYVALLALVAWRYVAYRRNRVRQQMQLQ
;
A
#
# COMPACT_ATOMS: atom_id res chain seq x y z
N THR A 1 14.16 28.34 17.14
CA THR A 1 12.88 28.45 16.42
C THR A 1 12.55 29.92 16.23
N SER A 2 12.12 30.33 15.05
CA SER A 2 11.64 31.67 14.71
C SER A 2 10.18 31.54 14.23
N ILE A 3 9.33 32.52 14.54
CA ILE A 3 7.89 32.45 14.21
C ILE A 3 7.45 33.81 13.70
N GLU A 4 6.79 33.80 12.54
CA GLU A 4 6.17 35.01 11.95
C GLU A 4 4.72 34.70 11.59
N LYS A 5 3.89 35.74 11.65
CA LYS A 5 2.48 35.67 11.23
C LYS A 5 2.32 36.39 9.90
N ASP A 6 1.70 35.76 8.94
CA ASP A 6 1.37 36.37 7.67
C ASP A 6 0.05 37.18 7.70
N GLN A 7 -0.27 37.83 6.60
CA GLN A 7 -1.48 38.65 6.46
C GLN A 7 -2.77 37.82 6.41
N LEU A 8 -2.66 36.50 6.12
CA LEU A 8 -3.80 35.55 6.11
C LEU A 8 -4.07 34.96 7.49
N GLY A 9 -3.19 35.27 8.48
CA GLY A 9 -3.29 34.80 9.84
C GLY A 9 -2.62 33.44 10.08
N GLN A 10 -1.89 32.89 9.10
CA GLN A 10 -1.11 31.67 9.23
C GLN A 10 0.19 31.95 10.00
N LEU A 11 0.72 30.93 10.67
CA LEU A 11 1.96 31.01 11.42
C LEU A 11 3.06 30.25 10.67
N TRP A 12 4.14 30.96 10.35
CA TRP A 12 5.31 30.42 9.71
C TRP A 12 6.40 30.19 10.75
N ILE A 13 6.90 28.97 10.84
CA ILE A 13 7.78 28.51 11.91
C ILE A 13 9.07 27.99 11.30
N GLY A 14 10.18 28.72 11.47
CA GLY A 14 11.51 28.24 11.10
C GLY A 14 12.02 27.23 12.12
N THR A 15 12.38 26.04 11.67
CA THR A 15 12.85 24.94 12.50
C THR A 15 14.26 24.49 12.08
N ASP A 16 14.80 23.50 12.75
CA ASP A 16 16.03 22.79 12.35
C ASP A 16 15.79 21.72 11.26
N MET A 17 14.52 21.52 10.86
CA MET A 17 14.10 20.57 9.81
C MET A 17 13.14 21.22 8.81
N GLY A 18 13.43 22.42 8.33
CA GLY A 18 12.62 23.12 7.34
C GLY A 18 11.78 24.25 7.92
N LEU A 19 10.91 24.79 7.07
CA LEU A 19 9.97 25.86 7.37
C LEU A 19 8.56 25.26 7.41
N SER A 20 7.86 25.43 8.53
CA SER A 20 6.49 24.92 8.71
C SER A 20 5.49 26.06 8.69
N CYS A 21 4.42 25.92 7.92
CA CYS A 21 3.26 26.81 7.93
C CYS A 21 2.12 26.12 8.68
N LEU A 22 1.64 26.74 9.75
CA LEU A 22 0.45 26.31 10.50
C LEU A 22 -0.72 27.20 10.11
N ASN A 23 -1.80 26.60 9.66
CA ASN A 23 -3.10 27.26 9.54
C ASN A 23 -3.88 27.09 10.87
N PRO A 24 -4.08 28.17 11.66
CA PRO A 24 -4.74 28.04 12.95
C PRO A 24 -6.23 27.67 12.86
N LYS A 25 -6.88 27.80 11.70
CA LYS A 25 -8.33 27.53 11.53
C LYS A 25 -8.63 26.05 11.51
N ASP A 26 -7.75 25.25 10.91
CA ASP A 26 -7.91 23.79 10.77
C ASP A 26 -6.82 22.98 11.47
N SER A 27 -5.87 23.68 12.13
CA SER A 27 -4.72 23.09 12.82
C SER A 27 -3.84 22.22 11.92
N ARG A 28 -3.81 22.50 10.62
CA ARG A 28 -2.99 21.77 9.67
C ARG A 28 -1.62 22.40 9.54
N PHE A 29 -0.59 21.53 9.48
CA PHE A 29 0.79 21.91 9.17
C PHE A 29 1.12 21.55 7.74
N GLN A 30 1.80 22.49 7.06
CA GLN A 30 2.43 22.27 5.77
C GLN A 30 3.92 22.55 5.90
N ASN A 31 4.76 21.61 5.52
CA ASN A 31 6.20 21.69 5.67
C ASN A 31 6.87 21.94 4.32
N TYR A 32 7.89 22.81 4.34
CA TYR A 32 8.69 23.19 3.18
C TYR A 32 10.16 22.91 3.47
N TYR A 33 10.89 22.50 2.43
CA TYR A 33 12.28 22.07 2.50
C TYR A 33 13.12 22.72 1.38
N VAL A 34 14.42 22.41 1.32
CA VAL A 34 15.31 22.89 0.25
C VAL A 34 14.76 22.61 -1.13
N GLU A 35 14.13 21.45 -1.31
CA GLU A 35 13.52 21.01 -2.56
C GLU A 35 12.31 21.88 -2.96
N ASP A 36 11.71 22.61 -2.00
CA ASP A 36 10.65 23.61 -2.24
C ASP A 36 11.22 25.01 -2.52
N GLY A 37 12.56 25.14 -2.61
CA GLY A 37 13.25 26.40 -2.91
C GLY A 37 13.79 27.13 -1.68
N LEU A 38 13.79 26.50 -0.51
CA LEU A 38 14.47 27.06 0.66
C LEU A 38 15.99 27.03 0.48
N GLN A 39 16.68 27.98 1.06
CA GLN A 39 18.16 28.06 1.03
C GLN A 39 18.84 26.94 1.84
N ALA A 40 18.19 26.46 2.90
CA ALA A 40 18.61 25.33 3.75
C ALA A 40 17.42 24.83 4.57
N ASN A 41 17.53 23.61 5.14
CA ASN A 41 16.51 23.09 6.07
C ASN A 41 16.71 23.55 7.51
N TYR A 42 17.83 24.21 7.83
CA TYR A 42 18.13 24.67 9.19
C TYR A 42 17.95 26.16 9.31
N PHE A 43 17.00 26.60 10.14
CA PHE A 43 16.73 28.02 10.43
C PHE A 43 17.22 28.42 11.82
N THR A 44 17.78 29.64 11.92
CA THR A 44 18.34 30.15 13.17
C THR A 44 17.23 30.67 14.09
N THR A 45 17.43 30.52 15.41
CA THR A 45 16.51 31.03 16.41
C THR A 45 16.48 32.56 16.36
N GLY A 46 15.27 33.14 16.28
CA GLY A 46 15.07 34.59 16.24
C GLY A 46 15.47 35.26 14.92
N GLY A 47 15.88 34.47 13.91
CA GLY A 47 16.26 34.98 12.60
C GLY A 47 15.07 35.10 11.65
N SER A 48 14.02 35.82 12.02
CA SER A 48 12.85 36.04 11.14
C SER A 48 12.35 37.46 11.19
N TRP A 49 11.69 37.91 10.13
CA TRP A 49 11.05 39.21 10.05
C TRP A 49 9.91 39.25 9.06
N ALA A 50 8.76 39.81 9.49
CA ALA A 50 7.64 40.13 8.62
C ALA A 50 7.82 41.54 8.06
N MET A 51 7.95 41.65 6.74
CA MET A 51 8.13 42.92 6.05
C MET A 51 6.81 43.68 5.89
N PRO A 52 6.84 45.04 5.81
CA PRO A 52 5.64 45.83 5.64
C PRO A 52 4.84 45.53 4.34
N ASP A 53 5.52 45.01 3.33
CA ASP A 53 4.92 44.62 2.04
C ASP A 53 4.28 43.21 2.06
N GLY A 54 4.28 42.55 3.21
CA GLY A 54 3.67 41.21 3.39
C GLY A 54 4.63 40.05 3.17
N ARG A 55 5.85 40.29 2.69
CA ARG A 55 6.88 39.26 2.58
C ARG A 55 7.41 38.85 3.95
N LEU A 56 7.74 37.57 4.06
CA LEU A 56 8.41 37.03 5.23
C LEU A 56 9.86 36.68 4.90
N LEU A 57 10.72 36.88 5.89
CA LEU A 57 12.14 36.60 5.81
C LEU A 57 12.53 35.65 6.94
N PHE A 58 13.31 34.64 6.61
CA PHE A 58 13.87 33.68 7.57
C PHE A 58 15.35 33.46 7.29
N CYS A 59 16.16 33.57 8.33
CA CYS A 59 17.60 33.35 8.26
C CYS A 59 17.91 31.88 8.61
N GLY A 60 18.82 31.27 7.89
CA GLY A 60 19.28 29.90 8.13
C GLY A 60 20.78 29.75 7.81
N THR A 61 21.27 28.52 7.93
CA THR A 61 22.70 28.21 7.75
C THR A 61 23.22 28.47 6.33
N GLY A 62 22.37 28.42 5.32
CA GLY A 62 22.73 28.66 3.92
C GLY A 62 22.49 30.10 3.46
N GLY A 63 21.97 30.98 4.33
CA GLY A 63 21.67 32.38 3.99
C GLY A 63 20.28 32.82 4.44
N VAL A 64 19.54 33.47 3.56
CA VAL A 64 18.22 34.03 3.84
C VAL A 64 17.21 33.53 2.83
N THR A 65 16.12 32.96 3.32
CA THR A 65 14.91 32.69 2.53
C THR A 65 13.95 33.86 2.71
N TRP A 66 13.47 34.42 1.61
CA TRP A 66 12.40 35.42 1.64
C TRP A 66 11.34 35.08 0.59
N PHE A 67 10.08 35.24 0.92
CA PHE A 67 8.97 34.92 0.06
C PHE A 67 7.73 35.71 0.44
N ASN A 68 6.78 35.81 -0.48
CA ASN A 68 5.45 36.31 -0.19
C ASN A 68 4.51 35.12 0.06
N PRO A 69 3.94 34.96 1.26
CA PRO A 69 3.00 33.88 1.54
C PRO A 69 1.81 33.79 0.56
N ALA A 70 1.38 34.93 0.00
CA ALA A 70 0.31 34.99 -0.97
C ALA A 70 0.65 34.33 -2.32
N ASP A 71 1.94 34.22 -2.65
CA ASP A 71 2.42 33.60 -3.91
C ASP A 71 2.61 32.09 -3.77
N ILE A 72 2.53 31.56 -2.53
CA ILE A 72 2.66 30.13 -2.29
C ILE A 72 1.32 29.47 -2.62
N ASP A 73 1.40 28.47 -3.48
CA ASP A 73 0.23 27.69 -3.88
C ASP A 73 -0.28 26.82 -2.73
N HIS A 74 -1.35 27.26 -2.11
CA HIS A 74 -2.06 26.55 -1.04
C HIS A 74 -3.19 25.64 -1.58
N ARG A 75 -3.18 25.30 -2.89
CA ARG A 75 -4.18 24.39 -3.42
C ARG A 75 -4.19 23.09 -2.62
N GLU A 76 -5.39 22.71 -2.19
CA GLU A 76 -5.58 21.42 -1.58
C GLU A 76 -5.14 20.33 -2.57
N TRP A 77 -4.29 19.43 -2.09
CA TRP A 77 -3.86 18.29 -2.87
C TRP A 77 -5.03 17.29 -3.01
N ASN A 78 -5.82 17.47 -4.07
CA ASN A 78 -6.99 16.64 -4.39
C ASN A 78 -6.58 15.48 -5.31
N ALA A 79 -5.65 14.66 -4.86
CA ALA A 79 -5.26 13.46 -5.59
C ALA A 79 -6.12 12.26 -5.18
N THR A 80 -6.23 11.29 -6.08
CA THR A 80 -6.86 9.99 -5.82
C THR A 80 -5.87 8.88 -6.13
N VAL A 81 -5.80 7.87 -5.28
CA VAL A 81 -4.95 6.70 -5.53
C VAL A 81 -5.60 5.79 -6.55
N SER A 82 -4.88 5.49 -7.62
CA SER A 82 -5.26 4.52 -8.65
C SER A 82 -4.29 3.36 -8.69
N LEU A 83 -4.79 2.15 -8.95
CA LEU A 83 -3.95 1.02 -9.29
C LEU A 83 -3.47 1.19 -10.73
N THR A 84 -2.18 1.16 -10.96
CA THR A 84 -1.62 1.33 -12.31
C THR A 84 -1.13 0.03 -12.91
N ALA A 85 -0.71 -0.92 -12.08
CA ALA A 85 -0.34 -2.25 -12.51
C ALA A 85 -0.65 -3.28 -11.42
N PHE A 86 -0.99 -4.47 -11.86
CA PHE A 86 -1.03 -5.69 -11.08
C PHE A 86 -0.18 -6.73 -11.80
N THR A 87 0.76 -7.36 -11.12
CA THR A 87 1.65 -8.36 -11.71
C THR A 87 1.57 -9.66 -10.92
N ILE A 88 1.59 -10.79 -11.61
CA ILE A 88 1.67 -12.12 -11.00
C ILE A 88 3.01 -12.74 -11.43
N ASN A 89 3.83 -13.13 -10.47
CA ASN A 89 5.16 -13.69 -10.73
C ASN A 89 6.01 -12.81 -11.69
N GLY A 90 5.85 -11.48 -11.60
CA GLY A 90 6.54 -10.50 -12.46
C GLY A 90 5.91 -10.28 -13.84
N VAL A 91 4.83 -10.97 -14.19
CA VAL A 91 4.11 -10.81 -15.46
C VAL A 91 2.93 -9.85 -15.26
N PRO A 92 2.80 -8.77 -16.06
CA PRO A 92 1.67 -7.86 -15.97
C PRO A 92 0.35 -8.57 -16.29
N VAL A 93 -0.69 -8.21 -15.50
CA VAL A 93 -2.05 -8.71 -15.65
C VAL A 93 -2.86 -7.77 -16.54
N ASP A 94 -3.61 -8.34 -17.46
CA ASP A 94 -4.63 -7.68 -18.27
C ASP A 94 -6.00 -8.37 -18.11
N GLN A 95 -7.01 -7.91 -18.87
CA GLN A 95 -8.37 -8.46 -18.84
C GLN A 95 -8.48 -9.91 -19.34
N THR A 96 -7.46 -10.41 -20.03
CA THR A 96 -7.43 -11.77 -20.60
C THR A 96 -6.59 -12.73 -19.78
N THR A 97 -5.88 -12.22 -18.78
CA THR A 97 -4.96 -13.01 -17.95
C THR A 97 -5.74 -14.00 -17.09
N LEU A 98 -5.31 -15.24 -17.15
CA LEU A 98 -5.82 -16.33 -16.31
C LEU A 98 -4.79 -16.70 -15.25
N SER A 99 -5.26 -17.02 -14.06
CA SER A 99 -4.52 -17.66 -12.98
C SER A 99 -5.18 -19.01 -12.72
N GLY A 100 -4.53 -20.08 -13.15
CA GLY A 100 -5.15 -21.40 -13.19
C GLY A 100 -6.45 -21.41 -14.03
N SER A 101 -7.57 -21.70 -13.37
CA SER A 101 -8.91 -21.70 -14.00
C SER A 101 -9.65 -20.37 -13.84
N TYR A 102 -9.08 -19.41 -13.12
CA TYR A 102 -9.74 -18.15 -12.75
C TYR A 102 -9.27 -17.02 -13.65
N ARG A 103 -10.19 -16.13 -14.03
CA ARG A 103 -9.82 -14.87 -14.65
C ARG A 103 -9.40 -13.91 -13.54
N VAL A 104 -8.21 -13.34 -13.66
CA VAL A 104 -7.65 -12.50 -12.60
C VAL A 104 -8.49 -11.25 -12.37
N THR A 105 -8.99 -10.63 -13.44
CA THR A 105 -9.90 -9.47 -13.37
C THR A 105 -10.77 -9.40 -14.63
N ASP A 106 -12.00 -8.94 -14.48
CA ASP A 106 -12.94 -8.75 -15.60
C ASP A 106 -12.87 -7.35 -16.21
N THR A 107 -12.17 -6.43 -15.54
CA THR A 107 -12.07 -5.02 -15.93
C THR A 107 -10.60 -4.59 -16.07
N LEU A 108 -10.38 -3.36 -16.53
CA LEU A 108 -9.03 -2.78 -16.50
C LEU A 108 -8.49 -2.74 -15.05
N VAL A 109 -7.23 -3.03 -14.85
CA VAL A 109 -6.56 -3.02 -13.54
C VAL A 109 -6.81 -1.71 -12.78
N THR A 110 -6.81 -0.58 -13.49
CA THR A 110 -7.07 0.75 -12.92
C THR A 110 -8.47 0.91 -12.33
N GLN A 111 -9.45 0.19 -12.86
CA GLN A 111 -10.86 0.24 -12.43
C GLN A 111 -11.24 -0.95 -11.55
N SER A 112 -10.45 -2.01 -11.58
CA SER A 112 -10.74 -3.25 -10.86
C SER A 112 -10.77 -3.03 -9.35
N GLN A 113 -11.72 -3.70 -8.72
CA GLN A 113 -11.85 -3.79 -7.26
C GLN A 113 -11.69 -5.24 -6.77
N HIS A 114 -11.59 -6.19 -7.70
CA HIS A 114 -11.55 -7.61 -7.38
C HIS A 114 -10.55 -8.33 -8.27
N PHE A 115 -9.68 -9.13 -7.66
CA PHE A 115 -8.68 -9.95 -8.32
C PHE A 115 -8.77 -11.38 -7.78
N GLU A 116 -8.77 -12.35 -8.67
CA GLU A 116 -8.81 -13.77 -8.32
C GLU A 116 -7.51 -14.45 -8.74
N LEU A 117 -6.90 -15.17 -7.80
CA LEU A 117 -5.63 -15.88 -7.99
C LEU A 117 -5.80 -17.35 -7.62
N ASP A 118 -5.20 -18.23 -8.42
CA ASP A 118 -5.05 -19.63 -8.04
C ASP A 118 -3.97 -19.78 -6.96
N TYR A 119 -4.00 -20.90 -6.26
CA TYR A 119 -3.06 -21.17 -5.14
C TYR A 119 -1.58 -21.18 -5.57
N ASP A 120 -1.29 -21.49 -6.83
CA ASP A 120 0.07 -21.49 -7.38
C ASP A 120 0.57 -20.06 -7.69
N ASP A 121 -0.34 -19.12 -7.94
CA ASP A 121 -0.06 -17.72 -8.28
C ASP A 121 -0.18 -16.80 -7.06
N ASN A 122 0.30 -17.24 -5.92
CA ASN A 122 0.17 -16.56 -4.63
C ASN A 122 1.22 -15.46 -4.37
N SER A 123 2.02 -15.13 -5.38
CA SER A 123 3.00 -14.04 -5.35
C SER A 123 2.64 -13.00 -6.39
N PHE A 124 2.31 -11.79 -5.93
CA PHE A 124 1.90 -10.69 -6.81
C PHE A 124 2.44 -9.36 -6.33
N ALA A 125 2.53 -8.41 -7.24
CA ALA A 125 2.84 -7.03 -6.90
C ALA A 125 1.76 -6.09 -7.42
N VAL A 126 1.52 -5.03 -6.67
CA VAL A 126 0.53 -3.99 -7.00
C VAL A 126 1.22 -2.65 -7.01
N ARG A 127 1.09 -1.92 -8.12
CA ARG A 127 1.64 -0.58 -8.28
C ARG A 127 0.54 0.45 -8.23
N PHE A 128 0.82 1.55 -7.55
CA PHE A 128 -0.10 2.67 -7.35
C PHE A 128 0.40 3.94 -8.02
N SER A 129 -0.51 4.85 -8.29
CA SER A 129 -0.17 6.22 -8.66
C SER A 129 -1.30 7.16 -8.21
N THR A 130 -0.93 8.36 -7.81
CA THR A 130 -1.88 9.46 -7.59
C THR A 130 -2.25 10.17 -8.89
N LEU A 131 -1.60 9.79 -10.02
CA LEU A 131 -1.74 10.43 -11.33
C LEU A 131 -1.41 11.95 -11.31
N THR A 132 -0.69 12.38 -10.28
CA THR A 132 -0.09 13.71 -10.20
C THR A 132 1.33 13.64 -10.71
N PHE A 133 1.76 14.65 -11.47
CA PHE A 133 3.08 14.67 -12.10
C PHE A 133 4.09 15.46 -11.27
N ASP A 134 3.63 16.21 -10.27
CA ASP A 134 4.46 17.03 -9.41
C ASP A 134 4.91 16.22 -8.19
N ASP A 135 6.19 16.33 -7.83
CA ASP A 135 6.80 15.82 -6.59
C ASP A 135 6.49 14.35 -6.26
N THR A 136 6.40 13.49 -7.25
CA THR A 136 6.04 12.07 -7.06
C THR A 136 6.95 11.33 -6.07
N GLU A 137 8.21 11.77 -5.95
CA GLU A 137 9.20 11.20 -5.02
C GLU A 137 8.88 11.49 -3.54
N ARG A 138 8.06 12.51 -3.27
CA ARG A 138 7.66 12.90 -1.91
C ARG A 138 6.36 12.30 -1.45
N ILE A 139 5.65 11.63 -2.34
CA ILE A 139 4.40 10.94 -2.02
C ILE A 139 4.75 9.69 -1.23
N THR A 140 4.15 9.55 -0.07
CA THR A 140 4.22 8.33 0.74
C THR A 140 2.91 7.57 0.60
N TYR A 141 2.96 6.34 0.10
CA TYR A 141 1.80 5.47 0.06
C TYR A 141 1.69 4.70 1.38
N LEU A 142 0.46 4.58 1.86
CA LEU A 142 0.13 3.81 3.05
C LEU A 142 -0.87 2.73 2.66
N TYR A 143 -0.67 1.53 3.17
CA TYR A 143 -1.59 0.42 2.92
C TYR A 143 -2.01 -0.28 4.21
N SER A 144 -3.16 -0.91 4.16
CA SER A 144 -3.73 -1.72 5.23
C SER A 144 -4.33 -2.99 4.61
N ILE A 145 -4.21 -4.12 5.31
CA ILE A 145 -4.74 -5.42 4.91
C ILE A 145 -5.74 -5.86 5.97
N ASN A 146 -6.94 -6.29 5.55
CA ASN A 146 -7.99 -6.84 6.42
C ASN A 146 -8.38 -5.97 7.63
N GLY A 147 -8.10 -4.66 7.56
CA GLY A 147 -8.41 -3.73 8.64
C GLY A 147 -7.28 -3.48 9.63
N ASP A 148 -6.11 -4.06 9.43
CA ASP A 148 -4.92 -3.76 10.22
C ASP A 148 -4.54 -2.27 10.13
N PRO A 149 -3.74 -1.75 11.06
CA PRO A 149 -3.21 -0.39 11.00
C PRO A 149 -2.49 -0.12 9.67
N PHE A 150 -2.56 1.12 9.22
CA PHE A 150 -1.86 1.53 8.00
C PHE A 150 -0.35 1.46 8.19
N VAL A 151 0.32 0.84 7.23
CA VAL A 151 1.79 0.76 7.13
C VAL A 151 2.24 1.67 6.00
N ALA A 152 3.18 2.57 6.29
CA ALA A 152 3.76 3.45 5.30
C ALA A 152 4.82 2.71 4.48
N LEU A 153 4.79 2.90 3.17
CA LEU A 153 5.87 2.50 2.28
C LEU A 153 7.04 3.48 2.41
N GLN A 154 8.21 3.05 2.00
CA GLN A 154 9.34 3.95 1.85
C GLN A 154 8.99 5.06 0.85
N GLN A 155 9.35 6.29 1.17
CA GLN A 155 9.12 7.45 0.31
C GLN A 155 9.68 7.20 -1.10
N GLY A 156 8.92 7.59 -2.12
CA GLY A 156 9.26 7.34 -3.52
C GLY A 156 8.95 5.91 -4.01
N THR A 157 8.53 5.01 -3.12
CA THR A 157 8.11 3.65 -3.50
C THR A 157 6.60 3.63 -3.71
N ASN A 158 6.17 3.14 -4.87
CA ASN A 158 4.76 3.08 -5.26
C ASN A 158 4.29 1.65 -5.59
N GLU A 159 5.04 0.65 -5.17
CA GLU A 159 4.75 -0.76 -5.42
C GLU A 159 4.86 -1.57 -4.13
N ILE A 160 3.93 -2.50 -3.95
CA ILE A 160 3.92 -3.47 -2.86
C ILE A 160 3.98 -4.87 -3.46
N THR A 161 4.91 -5.68 -2.97
CA THR A 161 5.03 -7.08 -3.39
C THR A 161 4.63 -8.00 -2.24
N PHE A 162 3.76 -8.93 -2.55
CA PHE A 162 3.35 -10.00 -1.64
C PHE A 162 3.86 -11.33 -2.18
N SER A 163 4.43 -12.13 -1.30
CA SER A 163 4.97 -13.44 -1.64
C SER A 163 4.33 -14.52 -0.77
N ARG A 164 3.88 -15.60 -1.41
CA ARG A 164 3.36 -16.79 -0.74
C ARG A 164 2.19 -16.53 0.20
N LEU A 165 1.21 -15.74 -0.25
CA LEU A 165 -0.02 -15.56 0.49
C LEU A 165 -0.78 -16.88 0.63
N ALA A 166 -1.27 -17.14 1.83
CA ALA A 166 -2.12 -18.31 2.08
C ALA A 166 -3.46 -18.16 1.33
N PRO A 167 -4.14 -19.28 0.98
CA PRO A 167 -5.49 -19.20 0.46
C PRO A 167 -6.43 -18.45 1.39
N GLY A 168 -7.18 -17.49 0.82
CA GLY A 168 -8.06 -16.63 1.59
C GLY A 168 -8.46 -15.37 0.83
N THR A 169 -9.27 -14.54 1.47
CA THR A 169 -9.71 -13.26 0.93
C THR A 169 -9.00 -12.13 1.67
N TYR A 170 -8.33 -11.26 0.93
CA TYR A 170 -7.56 -10.13 1.45
C TYR A 170 -8.18 -8.83 0.96
N ARG A 171 -8.62 -7.99 1.89
CA ARG A 171 -9.12 -6.65 1.59
C ARG A 171 -8.00 -5.65 1.82
N PHE A 172 -7.58 -5.00 0.76
CA PHE A 172 -6.58 -3.95 0.77
C PHE A 172 -7.23 -2.58 0.80
N ARG A 173 -6.68 -1.68 1.61
CA ARG A 173 -6.98 -0.25 1.60
C ARG A 173 -5.67 0.48 1.37
N VAL A 174 -5.66 1.40 0.44
CA VAL A 174 -4.46 2.19 0.09
C VAL A 174 -4.85 3.65 0.05
N LYS A 175 -4.01 4.49 0.63
CA LYS A 175 -4.08 5.94 0.55
C LYS A 175 -2.68 6.50 0.32
N ALA A 176 -2.60 7.73 -0.13
CA ALA A 176 -1.35 8.44 -0.28
C ALA A 176 -1.33 9.66 0.63
N SER A 177 -0.15 10.03 1.09
CA SER A 177 0.09 11.22 1.91
C SER A 177 1.15 12.09 1.25
N TYR A 178 0.87 13.37 1.14
CA TYR A 178 1.78 14.37 0.62
C TYR A 178 1.69 15.65 1.46
N LYS A 179 2.82 16.11 2.01
CA LYS A 179 2.90 17.32 2.86
C LYS A 179 1.86 17.36 3.99
N GLY A 180 1.53 16.20 4.58
CA GLY A 180 0.55 16.08 5.67
C GLY A 180 -0.92 16.00 5.24
N THR A 181 -1.22 16.08 3.94
CA THR A 181 -2.55 15.85 3.38
C THR A 181 -2.67 14.43 2.87
N GLU A 182 -3.76 13.76 3.20
CA GLU A 182 -4.02 12.38 2.79
C GLU A 182 -5.14 12.33 1.71
N THR A 183 -5.01 11.37 0.79
CA THR A 183 -6.06 11.10 -0.21
C THR A 183 -7.22 10.33 0.39
N ALA A 184 -8.32 10.25 -0.35
CA ALA A 184 -9.35 9.25 -0.13
C ALA A 184 -8.76 7.83 -0.24
N GLU A 185 -9.34 6.88 0.51
CA GLU A 185 -8.91 5.48 0.49
C GLU A 185 -9.38 4.78 -0.80
N ARG A 186 -8.47 4.11 -1.46
CA ARG A 186 -8.77 3.14 -2.51
C ARG A 186 -8.84 1.74 -1.92
N THR A 187 -9.96 1.04 -2.11
CA THR A 187 -10.14 -0.33 -1.63
C THR A 187 -10.19 -1.30 -2.80
N PHE A 188 -9.54 -2.45 -2.66
CA PHE A 188 -9.65 -3.58 -3.57
C PHE A 188 -9.49 -4.90 -2.81
N THR A 189 -9.96 -5.99 -3.40
CA THR A 189 -9.95 -7.33 -2.79
C THR A 189 -9.17 -8.29 -3.67
N VAL A 190 -8.30 -9.08 -3.05
CA VAL A 190 -7.60 -10.18 -3.70
C VAL A 190 -8.04 -11.47 -3.06
N VAL A 191 -8.53 -12.41 -3.86
CA VAL A 191 -8.92 -13.76 -3.43
C VAL A 191 -7.88 -14.73 -3.94
N VAL A 192 -7.23 -15.45 -3.03
CA VAL A 192 -6.33 -16.56 -3.36
C VAL A 192 -7.11 -17.85 -3.11
N HIS A 193 -7.39 -18.60 -4.17
CA HIS A 193 -8.15 -19.85 -4.09
C HIS A 193 -7.34 -20.96 -3.40
N ALA A 194 -8.04 -21.85 -2.71
CA ALA A 194 -7.41 -23.01 -2.10
C ALA A 194 -7.19 -24.11 -3.14
N PRO A 195 -6.09 -24.88 -3.04
CA PRO A 195 -5.87 -26.00 -3.92
C PRO A 195 -6.96 -27.07 -3.74
N TRP A 196 -7.33 -27.73 -4.85
CA TRP A 196 -8.38 -28.74 -4.89
C TRP A 196 -8.20 -29.86 -3.87
N TYR A 197 -6.94 -30.24 -3.58
CA TYR A 197 -6.62 -31.32 -2.62
C TYR A 197 -6.87 -30.93 -1.15
N ARG A 198 -7.14 -29.65 -0.84
CA ARG A 198 -7.60 -29.16 0.47
C ARG A 198 -9.11 -28.95 0.53
N SER A 199 -9.85 -29.34 -0.51
CA SER A 199 -11.31 -29.28 -0.53
C SER A 199 -11.92 -30.38 0.34
N TRP A 200 -13.12 -30.13 0.90
CA TRP A 200 -13.80 -31.10 1.76
C TRP A 200 -14.03 -32.46 1.09
N TRP A 201 -14.32 -32.50 -0.21
CA TRP A 201 -14.50 -33.72 -0.98
C TRP A 201 -13.16 -34.48 -1.17
N ALA A 202 -12.03 -33.81 -1.23
CA ALA A 202 -10.72 -34.47 -1.29
C ALA A 202 -10.42 -35.25 0.01
N TYR A 203 -10.80 -34.69 1.17
CA TYR A 203 -10.68 -35.41 2.44
C TYR A 203 -11.57 -36.65 2.48
N LEU A 204 -12.81 -36.61 1.94
CA LEU A 204 -13.64 -37.78 1.79
C LEU A 204 -12.98 -38.85 0.91
N LEU A 205 -12.36 -38.46 -0.19
CA LEU A 205 -11.62 -39.35 -1.08
C LEU A 205 -10.42 -39.98 -0.37
N TYR A 206 -9.68 -39.23 0.44
CA TYR A 206 -8.58 -39.77 1.24
C TYR A 206 -9.07 -40.79 2.26
N VAL A 207 -10.16 -40.51 2.96
CA VAL A 207 -10.75 -41.43 3.93
C VAL A 207 -11.24 -42.71 3.23
N ALA A 208 -11.91 -42.60 2.08
CA ALA A 208 -12.36 -43.73 1.29
C ALA A 208 -11.20 -44.62 0.81
N LEU A 209 -10.09 -43.96 0.37
CA LEU A 209 -8.89 -44.66 -0.08
C LEU A 209 -8.21 -45.41 1.08
N LEU A 210 -8.11 -44.78 2.25
CA LEU A 210 -7.59 -45.41 3.46
C LEU A 210 -8.46 -46.60 3.88
N ALA A 211 -9.79 -46.46 3.84
CA ALA A 211 -10.73 -47.56 4.15
C ALA A 211 -10.56 -48.73 3.18
N LEU A 212 -10.40 -48.46 1.88
CA LEU A 212 -10.18 -49.46 0.84
C LEU A 212 -8.86 -50.23 1.08
N VAL A 213 -7.77 -49.51 1.39
CA VAL A 213 -6.48 -50.12 1.71
C VAL A 213 -6.59 -51.00 2.96
N ALA A 214 -7.25 -50.53 4.01
CA ALA A 214 -7.48 -51.29 5.24
C ALA A 214 -8.31 -52.53 4.99
N TRP A 215 -9.41 -52.40 4.21
CA TRP A 215 -10.26 -53.54 3.81
C TRP A 215 -9.45 -54.58 3.01
N ARG A 216 -8.67 -54.12 2.05
CA ARG A 216 -7.82 -55.00 1.22
C ARG A 216 -6.76 -55.73 2.06
N TYR A 217 -6.18 -55.04 3.02
CA TYR A 217 -5.24 -55.64 3.96
C TYR A 217 -5.89 -56.71 4.85
N VAL A 218 -7.07 -56.43 5.40
CA VAL A 218 -7.85 -57.42 6.21
C VAL A 218 -8.25 -58.61 5.36
N ALA A 219 -8.75 -58.42 4.13
CA ALA A 219 -9.10 -59.47 3.20
C ALA A 219 -7.89 -60.37 2.86
N TYR A 220 -6.72 -59.73 2.58
CA TYR A 220 -5.47 -60.47 2.34
C TYR A 220 -5.05 -61.31 3.54
N ARG A 221 -5.13 -60.75 4.74
CA ARG A 221 -4.79 -61.48 5.97
C ARG A 221 -5.76 -62.63 6.25
N ARG A 222 -7.04 -62.46 6.01
CA ARG A 222 -8.07 -63.51 6.12
C ARG A 222 -7.80 -64.66 5.15
N ASN A 223 -7.43 -64.38 3.92
CA ASN A 223 -7.13 -65.40 2.91
C ASN A 223 -5.85 -66.19 3.28
N ARG A 224 -4.82 -65.54 3.80
CA ARG A 224 -3.63 -66.26 4.29
C ARG A 224 -3.94 -67.22 5.45
N VAL A 225 -4.73 -66.78 6.43
CA VAL A 225 -5.12 -67.62 7.57
C VAL A 225 -5.96 -68.83 7.10
N ARG A 226 -6.88 -68.64 6.14
CA ARG A 226 -7.65 -69.73 5.57
C ARG A 226 -6.78 -70.78 4.84
N GLN A 227 -5.78 -70.31 4.08
CA GLN A 227 -4.85 -71.23 3.39
C GLN A 227 -3.99 -72.04 4.36
N GLN A 228 -3.58 -71.45 5.49
CA GLN A 228 -2.82 -72.18 6.52
C GLN A 228 -3.66 -73.23 7.25
N MET A 229 -5.00 -73.01 7.44
CA MET A 229 -5.88 -73.97 8.07
C MET A 229 -6.32 -75.14 7.11
N GLN A 230 -6.13 -75.03 5.80
CA GLN A 230 -6.36 -76.09 4.84
C GLN A 230 -5.17 -77.01 4.59
N LEU A 231 -4.01 -76.64 5.12
CA LEU A 231 -2.75 -77.41 5.00
C LEU A 231 -2.40 -78.24 6.26
N GLN A 232 -3.22 -78.19 7.30
CA GLN A 232 -3.23 -79.04 8.47
C GLN A 232 -4.37 -80.12 8.38
#